data_e2d27693f43d2376243353a3bade9070
#
_entry.id   e2d27693f43d2376243353a3bade9070
#
_cell.length_a   1.000
_cell.length_b   1.000
_cell.length_c   1.000
_cell.angle_alpha   90.00
_cell.angle_beta   90.00
_cell.angle_gamma   90.00
#
_symmetry.space_group_name_H-M   'P 1'
#
loop_
_entity.id
_entity.type
_entity.pdbx_description
1 polymer ?
#
loop_
_entity_poly.entity_id
_entity_poly.type
_entity_poly.pdbx_seq_one_letter_code
_entity_poly.pdbx_strand_id
1 'polypeptide(L)'
;DVWDRLRTSGEYIGPDESPFERARTGWTSLFPHPLAGAEGTPPARFFDFWERSPFSDAYLGRMAAHLVRAYQLGQRDAVDYLGLSFSGLDYVGHDFGPESHEVQDALARLDGTLAELFAMLDSTVGRDRYAVGLSADHGVARIPEAVRAEGIDAGRVLNAEVLKAAEAAMTAVHGVGPHVALVEYTNVYLTKAARARAEKDPRFIQPMVDAVSKMSGIQRVFSSRGLETRRDSADPIERAAAMGHHPEESGDVIVVLKPNWIGTNTSTTTHGSWQPYDQHVPVVFLGAPFKAGRYTTPASPADVAPTLASLIKMSMPEADGRVLTESLQR
;
A
#
# COMPACT_ATOMS: atom_id res chain seq x y z
N ASP A 1 21.47 13.81 12.92
CA ASP A 1 21.37 12.43 12.45
C ASP A 1 21.40 12.42 10.93
N VAL A 2 22.05 11.40 10.36
CA VAL A 2 22.24 11.20 8.93
C VAL A 2 21.87 9.74 8.61
N TRP A 3 21.05 9.53 7.60
CA TRP A 3 20.83 8.20 7.05
C TRP A 3 21.89 7.93 5.98
N ASP A 4 22.88 7.12 6.35
CA ASP A 4 23.92 6.63 5.45
C ASP A 4 23.70 5.13 5.19
N ARG A 5 24.33 4.57 4.18
CA ARG A 5 24.23 3.15 3.85
C ARG A 5 24.63 2.26 5.02
N LEU A 6 23.87 1.19 5.26
CA LEU A 6 24.21 0.15 6.22
C LEU A 6 25.40 -0.71 5.72
N ARG A 7 25.49 -0.88 4.41
CA ARG A 7 26.48 -1.74 3.74
C ARG A 7 27.28 -0.94 2.71
N THR A 8 28.33 -1.54 2.16
CA THR A 8 29.05 -0.93 1.04
C THR A 8 28.18 -0.89 -0.22
N SER A 9 28.39 0.09 -1.11
CA SER A 9 27.53 0.26 -2.29
C SER A 9 27.49 -0.95 -3.22
N GLY A 10 28.56 -1.74 -3.26
CA GLY A 10 28.62 -2.97 -4.07
C GLY A 10 27.82 -4.14 -3.53
N GLU A 11 27.26 -4.04 -2.33
CA GLU A 11 26.35 -5.05 -1.75
C GLU A 11 24.87 -4.77 -2.05
N TYR A 12 24.55 -3.63 -2.67
CA TYR A 12 23.21 -3.32 -3.15
C TYR A 12 23.07 -3.69 -4.63
N ILE A 13 21.87 -4.02 -5.06
CA ILE A 13 21.54 -4.41 -6.42
C ILE A 13 21.25 -3.15 -7.25
N GLY A 14 21.89 -3.05 -8.42
CA GLY A 14 21.69 -1.93 -9.33
C GLY A 14 22.55 -0.71 -9.02
N PRO A 15 22.43 0.36 -9.80
CA PRO A 15 23.09 1.62 -9.53
C PRO A 15 22.37 2.41 -8.45
N ASP A 16 23.13 3.19 -7.67
CA ASP A 16 22.57 4.14 -6.70
C ASP A 16 21.96 5.37 -7.41
N GLU A 17 22.65 5.84 -8.45
CA GLU A 17 22.19 7.00 -9.22
C GLU A 17 21.15 6.60 -10.25
N SER A 18 19.92 7.08 -10.07
CA SER A 18 18.83 6.91 -11.03
C SER A 18 18.26 8.28 -11.44
N PRO A 19 18.21 8.58 -12.75
CA PRO A 19 17.65 9.84 -13.22
C PRO A 19 16.13 9.94 -13.05
N PHE A 20 15.50 8.85 -12.62
CA PHE A 20 14.04 8.74 -12.48
C PHE A 20 13.55 8.91 -11.04
N GLU A 21 14.46 8.84 -10.07
CA GLU A 21 14.14 9.07 -8.68
C GLU A 21 13.85 10.56 -8.42
N ARG A 22 12.88 10.83 -7.57
CA ARG A 22 12.45 12.18 -7.22
C ARG A 22 12.63 12.40 -5.74
N ALA A 23 13.89 12.43 -5.31
CA ALA A 23 14.20 12.71 -3.92
C ALA A 23 13.49 13.98 -3.42
N ARG A 24 13.12 13.97 -2.16
CA ARG A 24 12.48 15.11 -1.51
C ARG A 24 13.36 16.35 -1.54
N THR A 25 12.72 17.50 -1.57
CA THR A 25 13.44 18.80 -1.46
C THR A 25 14.31 18.84 -0.20
N GLY A 26 15.59 18.89 -0.38
CA GLY A 26 16.61 18.87 0.68
C GLY A 26 17.38 17.55 0.75
N TRP A 27 16.97 16.53 0.01
CA TRP A 27 17.72 15.32 -0.27
C TRP A 27 18.12 15.25 -1.75
N THR A 28 19.10 14.43 -2.03
CA THR A 28 19.45 13.99 -3.39
C THR A 28 19.00 12.54 -3.57
N SER A 29 19.08 12.00 -4.78
CA SER A 29 18.88 10.58 -5.06
C SER A 29 20.07 9.70 -4.61
N LEU A 30 21.09 10.28 -4.01
CA LEU A 30 22.29 9.59 -3.57
C LEU A 30 22.46 9.72 -2.07
N PHE A 31 22.91 8.65 -1.42
CA PHE A 31 23.36 8.69 -0.05
C PHE A 31 24.56 9.67 0.15
N PRO A 32 24.70 10.28 1.34
CA PRO A 32 23.86 10.16 2.53
C PRO A 32 22.68 11.13 2.54
N HIS A 33 21.62 10.81 3.33
CA HIS A 33 20.44 11.64 3.52
C HIS A 33 20.45 12.30 4.91
N PRO A 34 20.77 13.59 5.04
CA PRO A 34 20.72 14.28 6.33
C PRO A 34 19.27 14.51 6.79
N LEU A 35 18.94 14.14 8.04
CA LEU A 35 17.60 14.34 8.60
C LEU A 35 17.38 15.79 9.01
N ALA A 36 18.44 16.43 9.55
CA ALA A 36 18.37 17.83 9.98
C ALA A 36 18.50 18.84 8.83
N GLY A 37 18.79 18.38 7.61
CA GLY A 37 19.10 19.25 6.49
C GLY A 37 20.37 20.08 6.69
N ALA A 38 20.57 21.08 5.84
CA ALA A 38 21.60 22.09 6.07
C ALA A 38 21.26 22.93 7.30
N GLU A 39 22.27 23.55 7.90
CA GLU A 39 22.13 24.44 9.07
C GLU A 39 20.89 25.36 8.95
N GLY A 40 19.98 25.30 9.93
CA GLY A 40 18.73 26.07 9.92
C GLY A 40 17.48 25.38 9.36
N THR A 41 17.51 24.07 9.08
CA THR A 41 16.31 23.32 8.67
C THR A 41 15.23 23.41 9.78
N PRO A 42 14.00 23.85 9.44
CA PRO A 42 12.92 23.93 10.43
C PRO A 42 12.64 22.56 11.08
N PRO A 43 12.28 22.50 12.36
CA PRO A 43 11.92 21.26 13.06
C PRO A 43 10.87 20.42 12.33
N ALA A 44 9.92 21.04 11.63
CA ALA A 44 8.88 20.36 10.85
C ALA A 44 9.48 19.49 9.74
N ARG A 45 10.57 19.89 9.10
CA ARG A 45 11.26 19.06 8.08
C ARG A 45 12.02 17.90 8.68
N PHE A 46 12.52 18.02 9.91
CA PHE A 46 13.14 16.91 10.60
C PHE A 46 12.20 15.71 10.71
N PHE A 47 10.96 15.93 11.12
CA PHE A 47 9.97 14.85 11.25
C PHE A 47 9.55 14.28 9.91
N ASP A 48 9.42 15.09 8.85
CA ASP A 48 9.15 14.63 7.50
C ASP A 48 10.28 13.71 6.97
N PHE A 49 11.53 14.06 7.19
CA PHE A 49 12.67 13.21 6.82
C PHE A 49 12.82 11.97 7.71
N TRP A 50 12.52 12.13 9.00
CA TRP A 50 12.65 11.03 9.95
C TRP A 50 11.63 9.92 9.67
N GLU A 51 10.37 10.25 9.40
CA GLU A 51 9.34 9.26 9.06
C GLU A 51 9.60 8.55 7.72
N ARG A 52 10.35 9.20 6.81
CA ARG A 52 10.77 8.69 5.50
C ARG A 52 12.16 8.07 5.50
N SER A 53 12.58 7.64 6.65
CA SER A 53 13.86 6.98 6.85
C SER A 53 13.67 5.72 7.70
N PRO A 54 14.61 4.78 7.71
CA PRO A 54 14.51 3.56 8.52
C PRO A 54 14.53 3.82 10.04
N PHE A 55 14.79 5.07 10.47
CA PHE A 55 14.82 5.41 11.90
C PHE A 55 13.43 5.42 12.53
N SER A 56 12.37 5.71 11.78
CA SER A 56 10.99 5.63 12.25
C SER A 56 10.60 4.19 12.60
N ASP A 57 10.92 3.25 11.72
CA ASP A 57 10.65 1.82 11.95
C ASP A 57 11.50 1.27 13.10
N ALA A 58 12.77 1.65 13.19
CA ALA A 58 13.62 1.29 14.32
C ALA A 58 13.09 1.85 15.65
N TYR A 59 12.53 3.07 15.64
CA TYR A 59 11.89 3.64 16.82
C TYR A 59 10.63 2.86 17.20
N LEU A 60 9.79 2.49 16.24
CA LEU A 60 8.60 1.69 16.48
C LEU A 60 8.95 0.32 17.10
N GLY A 61 10.00 -0.34 16.60
CA GLY A 61 10.50 -1.59 17.17
C GLY A 61 10.93 -1.43 18.64
N ARG A 62 11.67 -0.36 18.97
CA ARG A 62 12.05 -0.05 20.36
C ARG A 62 10.84 0.27 21.23
N MET A 63 9.87 1.03 20.70
CA MET A 63 8.61 1.35 21.39
C MET A 63 7.83 0.06 21.67
N ALA A 64 7.69 -0.83 20.71
CA ALA A 64 7.05 -2.13 20.89
C ALA A 64 7.71 -2.94 22.01
N ALA A 65 9.04 -3.03 22.01
CA ALA A 65 9.79 -3.70 23.06
C ALA A 65 9.58 -3.07 24.45
N HIS A 66 9.47 -1.73 24.52
CA HIS A 66 9.14 -1.02 25.74
C HIS A 66 7.72 -1.36 26.23
N LEU A 67 6.73 -1.34 25.35
CA LEU A 67 5.33 -1.67 25.69
C LEU A 67 5.19 -3.11 26.20
N VAL A 68 5.86 -4.08 25.57
CA VAL A 68 5.86 -5.47 26.04
C VAL A 68 6.34 -5.56 27.48
N ARG A 69 7.41 -4.87 27.85
CA ARG A 69 7.95 -4.87 29.21
C ARG A 69 7.08 -4.09 30.18
N ALA A 70 6.67 -2.87 29.80
CA ALA A 70 5.92 -1.96 30.67
C ALA A 70 4.53 -2.49 31.05
N TYR A 71 3.87 -3.15 30.08
CA TYR A 71 2.54 -3.73 30.28
C TYR A 71 2.56 -5.24 30.56
N GLN A 72 3.75 -5.85 30.65
CA GLN A 72 3.95 -7.28 30.89
C GLN A 72 3.17 -8.16 29.89
N LEU A 73 3.15 -7.75 28.60
CA LEU A 73 2.42 -8.46 27.56
C LEU A 73 2.96 -9.88 27.40
N GLY A 74 2.06 -10.87 27.32
CA GLY A 74 2.37 -12.30 27.24
C GLY A 74 2.94 -12.92 28.53
N GLN A 75 3.00 -12.17 29.63
CA GLN A 75 3.54 -12.63 30.92
C GLN A 75 2.43 -12.88 31.98
N ARG A 76 1.18 -12.66 31.60
CA ARG A 76 -0.01 -12.84 32.44
C ARG A 76 -0.79 -14.09 32.00
N ASP A 77 -1.83 -14.46 32.77
CA ASP A 77 -2.72 -15.59 32.43
C ASP A 77 -3.76 -15.23 31.34
N ALA A 78 -3.64 -14.07 30.72
CA ALA A 78 -4.50 -13.61 29.63
C ALA A 78 -3.69 -13.58 28.31
N VAL A 79 -4.39 -13.74 27.21
CA VAL A 79 -3.82 -13.50 25.87
C VAL A 79 -3.80 -12.00 25.60
N ASP A 80 -2.64 -11.51 25.24
CA ASP A 80 -2.46 -10.12 24.80
C ASP A 80 -2.32 -10.08 23.26
N TYR A 81 -2.70 -8.97 22.65
CA TYR A 81 -2.50 -8.69 21.25
C TYR A 81 -1.70 -7.41 21.07
N LEU A 82 -0.69 -7.44 20.22
CA LEU A 82 0.11 -6.29 19.85
C LEU A 82 0.13 -6.18 18.32
N GLY A 83 -0.51 -5.14 17.77
CA GLY A 83 -0.44 -4.79 16.36
C GLY A 83 0.63 -3.73 16.12
N LEU A 84 1.49 -3.95 15.12
CA LEU A 84 2.55 -3.03 14.70
C LEU A 84 2.44 -2.78 13.21
N SER A 85 2.59 -1.51 12.77
CA SER A 85 2.66 -1.11 11.37
C SER A 85 3.96 -0.37 11.11
N PHE A 86 4.87 -1.00 10.36
CA PHE A 86 6.14 -0.44 9.95
C PHE A 86 5.93 0.28 8.60
N SER A 87 5.71 1.59 8.65
CA SER A 87 5.30 2.39 7.49
C SER A 87 6.44 3.17 6.83
N GLY A 88 7.64 3.18 7.44
CA GLY A 88 8.79 3.91 6.90
C GLY A 88 9.23 3.40 5.54
N LEU A 89 9.19 2.08 5.32
CA LEU A 89 9.54 1.45 4.06
C LEU A 89 8.66 1.94 2.89
N ASP A 90 7.35 2.11 3.11
CA ASP A 90 6.43 2.62 2.09
C ASP A 90 6.78 4.05 1.67
N TYR A 91 7.04 4.92 2.64
CA TYR A 91 7.47 6.29 2.35
C TYR A 91 8.77 6.36 1.56
N VAL A 92 9.74 5.50 1.89
CA VAL A 92 10.99 5.38 1.12
C VAL A 92 10.70 4.91 -0.30
N GLY A 93 9.83 3.93 -0.46
CA GLY A 93 9.38 3.43 -1.76
C GLY A 93 8.74 4.50 -2.64
N HIS A 94 7.91 5.36 -2.06
CA HIS A 94 7.29 6.49 -2.77
C HIS A 94 8.31 7.53 -3.25
N ASP A 95 9.37 7.78 -2.49
CA ASP A 95 10.35 8.82 -2.80
C ASP A 95 11.44 8.31 -3.76
N PHE A 96 11.91 7.07 -3.61
CA PHE A 96 13.04 6.53 -4.35
C PHE A 96 12.68 5.41 -5.34
N GLY A 97 11.56 4.74 -5.14
CA GLY A 97 11.14 3.59 -5.95
C GLY A 97 11.65 2.25 -5.41
N PRO A 98 11.01 1.13 -5.81
CA PRO A 98 11.25 -0.19 -5.22
C PRO A 98 12.64 -0.78 -5.53
N GLU A 99 13.32 -0.27 -6.53
CA GLU A 99 14.62 -0.79 -6.99
C GLU A 99 15.81 0.03 -6.45
N SER A 100 15.55 1.09 -5.66
CA SER A 100 16.56 1.99 -5.12
C SER A 100 17.42 1.33 -4.03
N HIS A 101 18.62 1.89 -3.81
CA HIS A 101 19.46 1.51 -2.67
C HIS A 101 18.79 1.85 -1.34
N GLU A 102 18.00 2.91 -1.30
CA GLU A 102 17.27 3.37 -0.11
C GLU A 102 16.24 2.32 0.35
N VAL A 103 15.45 1.76 -0.57
CA VAL A 103 14.51 0.68 -0.24
C VAL A 103 15.24 -0.57 0.23
N GLN A 104 16.35 -0.94 -0.41
CA GLN A 104 17.16 -2.09 0.00
C GLN A 104 17.77 -1.87 1.39
N ASP A 105 18.28 -0.66 1.68
CA ASP A 105 18.82 -0.29 2.98
C ASP A 105 17.75 -0.30 4.07
N ALA A 106 16.58 0.27 3.79
CA ALA A 106 15.44 0.29 4.71
C ALA A 106 14.97 -1.14 5.05
N LEU A 107 14.89 -2.04 4.06
CA LEU A 107 14.56 -3.46 4.26
C LEU A 107 15.60 -4.18 5.13
N ALA A 108 16.89 -3.97 4.86
CA ALA A 108 17.95 -4.59 5.65
C ALA A 108 17.94 -4.12 7.11
N ARG A 109 17.60 -2.84 7.35
CA ARG A 109 17.47 -2.29 8.72
C ARG A 109 16.19 -2.76 9.40
N LEU A 110 15.09 -2.90 8.67
CA LEU A 110 13.85 -3.46 9.20
C LEU A 110 14.03 -4.92 9.63
N ASP A 111 14.76 -5.73 8.85
CA ASP A 111 15.14 -7.09 9.22
C ASP A 111 15.89 -7.12 10.56
N GLY A 112 16.88 -6.22 10.74
CA GLY A 112 17.59 -6.05 12.01
C GLY A 112 16.66 -5.64 13.15
N THR A 113 15.75 -4.71 12.93
CA THR A 113 14.76 -4.27 13.92
C THR A 113 13.84 -5.41 14.36
N LEU A 114 13.38 -6.23 13.41
CA LEU A 114 12.57 -7.41 13.71
C LEU A 114 13.35 -8.48 14.45
N ALA A 115 14.63 -8.70 14.08
CA ALA A 115 15.49 -9.65 14.80
C ALA A 115 15.70 -9.24 16.27
N GLU A 116 15.93 -7.95 16.54
CA GLU A 116 16.04 -7.42 17.92
C GLU A 116 14.72 -7.58 18.69
N LEU A 117 13.58 -7.29 18.05
CA LEU A 117 12.26 -7.44 18.65
C LEU A 117 11.98 -8.91 19.01
N PHE A 118 12.26 -9.85 18.11
CA PHE A 118 12.05 -11.28 18.35
C PHE A 118 13.00 -11.81 19.43
N ALA A 119 14.26 -11.40 19.45
CA ALA A 119 15.19 -11.78 20.54
C ALA A 119 14.71 -11.27 21.91
N MET A 120 14.14 -10.06 21.94
CA MET A 120 13.53 -9.51 23.15
C MET A 120 12.29 -10.32 23.58
N LEU A 121 11.41 -10.68 22.64
CA LEU A 121 10.24 -11.53 22.92
C LEU A 121 10.66 -12.92 23.42
N ASP A 122 11.64 -13.54 22.77
CA ASP A 122 12.20 -14.84 23.21
C ASP A 122 12.69 -14.80 24.67
N SER A 123 13.37 -13.72 25.06
CA SER A 123 13.94 -13.56 26.40
C SER A 123 12.91 -13.13 27.46
N THR A 124 11.89 -12.35 27.09
CA THR A 124 10.95 -11.73 28.03
C THR A 124 9.65 -12.51 28.16
N VAL A 125 9.11 -12.99 27.05
CA VAL A 125 7.84 -13.74 26.97
C VAL A 125 8.09 -15.25 26.95
N GLY A 126 9.12 -15.69 26.23
CA GLY A 126 9.47 -17.08 25.97
C GLY A 126 9.08 -17.53 24.57
N ARG A 127 9.97 -18.21 23.90
CA ARG A 127 9.89 -18.56 22.46
C ARG A 127 8.62 -19.30 22.06
N ASP A 128 8.10 -20.13 22.94
CA ASP A 128 6.92 -20.96 22.69
C ASP A 128 5.60 -20.29 23.17
N ARG A 129 5.67 -19.07 23.68
CA ARG A 129 4.55 -18.37 24.31
C ARG A 129 3.98 -17.23 23.48
N TYR A 130 4.49 -16.99 22.30
CA TYR A 130 3.93 -16.01 21.38
C TYR A 130 3.81 -16.58 19.97
N ALA A 131 2.93 -15.98 19.19
CA ALA A 131 2.75 -16.24 17.77
C ALA A 131 2.78 -14.92 17.00
N VAL A 132 3.37 -14.92 15.82
CA VAL A 132 3.43 -13.74 14.93
C VAL A 132 2.73 -14.07 13.63
N GLY A 133 1.88 -13.15 13.15
CA GLY A 133 1.44 -13.08 11.78
C GLY A 133 2.03 -11.81 11.16
N LEU A 134 2.73 -11.93 10.04
CA LEU A 134 3.34 -10.82 9.31
C LEU A 134 2.83 -10.83 7.88
N SER A 135 2.45 -9.65 7.41
CA SER A 135 2.07 -9.40 6.03
C SER A 135 2.46 -7.97 5.64
N ALA A 136 2.21 -7.60 4.40
CA ALA A 136 2.16 -6.22 3.96
C ALA A 136 0.74 -5.88 3.48
N ASP A 137 0.38 -4.62 3.52
CA ASP A 137 -0.89 -4.09 3.02
C ASP A 137 -0.91 -4.06 1.49
N HIS A 138 0.23 -3.80 0.84
CA HIS A 138 0.40 -3.77 -0.61
C HIS A 138 1.89 -3.92 -0.99
N GLY A 139 2.14 -4.10 -2.27
CA GLY A 139 3.44 -3.88 -2.89
C GLY A 139 3.51 -2.49 -3.52
N VAL A 140 4.32 -2.31 -4.59
CA VAL A 140 4.51 -1.00 -5.21
C VAL A 140 4.89 -1.16 -6.70
N ALA A 141 4.42 -0.22 -7.54
CA ALA A 141 4.80 -0.17 -8.95
C ALA A 141 6.26 0.27 -9.13
N ARG A 142 6.91 -0.23 -10.17
CA ARG A 142 8.19 0.33 -10.65
C ARG A 142 7.99 1.78 -11.13
N ILE A 143 9.05 2.55 -11.15
CA ILE A 143 9.03 3.94 -11.66
C ILE A 143 8.63 3.92 -13.14
N PRO A 144 7.51 4.56 -13.55
CA PRO A 144 7.02 4.45 -14.93
C PRO A 144 8.00 4.95 -15.98
N GLU A 145 8.78 5.95 -15.67
CA GLU A 145 9.78 6.51 -16.57
C GLU A 145 10.95 5.53 -16.80
N ALA A 146 11.36 4.79 -15.77
CA ALA A 146 12.36 3.74 -15.88
C ALA A 146 11.83 2.58 -16.75
N VAL A 147 10.61 2.12 -16.48
CA VAL A 147 9.95 1.05 -17.25
C VAL A 147 9.79 1.45 -18.72
N ARG A 148 9.46 2.71 -18.99
CA ARG A 148 9.36 3.24 -20.36
C ARG A 148 10.69 3.28 -21.08
N ALA A 149 11.79 3.58 -20.37
CA ALA A 149 13.14 3.55 -20.92
C ALA A 149 13.55 2.15 -21.37
N GLU A 150 12.95 1.09 -20.81
CA GLU A 150 13.10 -0.31 -21.22
C GLU A 150 12.23 -0.67 -22.45
N GLY A 151 11.44 0.26 -22.97
CA GLY A 151 10.55 0.05 -24.12
C GLY A 151 9.19 -0.56 -23.77
N ILE A 152 8.80 -0.57 -22.49
CA ILE A 152 7.53 -1.11 -22.00
C ILE A 152 6.50 0.02 -21.90
N ASP A 153 5.23 -0.27 -22.20
CA ASP A 153 4.12 0.68 -22.06
C ASP A 153 3.93 1.05 -20.58
N ALA A 154 4.24 2.29 -20.24
CA ALA A 154 4.20 2.81 -18.88
C ALA A 154 3.96 4.31 -18.86
N GLY A 155 3.40 4.84 -17.79
CA GLY A 155 3.18 6.28 -17.66
C GLY A 155 2.38 6.69 -16.45
N ARG A 156 1.89 7.93 -16.53
CA ARG A 156 1.10 8.56 -15.47
C ARG A 156 -0.24 9.02 -16.01
N VAL A 157 -1.29 8.81 -15.22
CA VAL A 157 -2.63 9.34 -15.46
C VAL A 157 -2.93 10.35 -14.37
N LEU A 158 -3.00 11.62 -14.71
CA LEU A 158 -3.16 12.66 -13.70
C LEU A 158 -4.64 12.88 -13.37
N ASN A 159 -4.98 13.00 -12.11
CA ASN A 159 -6.34 13.28 -11.64
C ASN A 159 -6.96 14.51 -12.35
N ALA A 160 -6.18 15.57 -12.55
CA ALA A 160 -6.62 16.77 -13.25
C ALA A 160 -6.99 16.53 -14.73
N GLU A 161 -6.30 15.59 -15.40
CA GLU A 161 -6.60 15.23 -16.79
C GLU A 161 -7.87 14.40 -16.87
N VAL A 162 -8.05 13.44 -15.93
CA VAL A 162 -9.29 12.66 -15.82
C VAL A 162 -10.48 13.57 -15.53
N LEU A 163 -10.35 14.49 -14.57
CA LEU A 163 -11.39 15.46 -14.24
C LEU A 163 -11.76 16.32 -15.45
N LYS A 164 -10.76 16.85 -16.15
CA LYS A 164 -10.99 17.68 -17.35
C LYS A 164 -11.69 16.90 -18.46
N ALA A 165 -11.29 15.67 -18.73
CA ALA A 165 -11.91 14.84 -19.76
C ALA A 165 -13.34 14.46 -19.40
N ALA A 166 -13.57 14.05 -18.16
CA ALA A 166 -14.87 13.70 -17.63
C ALA A 166 -15.86 14.88 -17.67
N GLU A 167 -15.45 16.05 -17.14
CA GLU A 167 -16.30 17.26 -17.12
C GLU A 167 -16.61 17.77 -18.52
N ALA A 168 -15.62 17.76 -19.43
CA ALA A 168 -15.84 18.20 -20.82
C ALA A 168 -16.86 17.31 -21.54
N ALA A 169 -16.76 15.97 -21.36
CA ALA A 169 -17.70 15.03 -21.97
C ALA A 169 -19.13 15.19 -21.39
N MET A 170 -19.26 15.39 -20.10
CA MET A 170 -20.55 15.63 -19.44
C MET A 170 -21.17 16.95 -19.90
N THR A 171 -20.37 18.00 -19.95
CA THR A 171 -20.82 19.33 -20.42
C THR A 171 -21.30 19.29 -21.87
N ALA A 172 -20.61 18.56 -22.74
CA ALA A 172 -21.00 18.46 -24.17
C ALA A 172 -22.40 17.84 -24.37
N VAL A 173 -22.82 16.95 -23.49
CA VAL A 173 -24.11 16.24 -23.62
C VAL A 173 -25.19 16.83 -22.71
N HIS A 174 -24.83 17.28 -21.52
CA HIS A 174 -25.80 17.67 -20.49
C HIS A 174 -25.85 19.16 -20.18
N GLY A 175 -25.05 19.97 -20.90
CA GLY A 175 -24.90 21.39 -20.67
C GLY A 175 -23.89 21.75 -19.60
N VAL A 176 -23.71 23.04 -19.33
CA VAL A 176 -22.69 23.55 -18.40
C VAL A 176 -22.94 23.03 -16.99
N GLY A 177 -21.87 22.44 -16.38
CA GLY A 177 -21.86 21.86 -15.04
C GLY A 177 -21.54 22.83 -13.92
N PRO A 178 -21.05 22.38 -12.75
CA PRO A 178 -20.16 21.21 -12.61
C PRO A 178 -20.88 19.86 -12.45
N HIS A 179 -20.36 18.85 -13.12
CA HIS A 179 -20.82 17.46 -13.02
C HIS A 179 -19.91 16.61 -12.15
N VAL A 180 -18.58 16.83 -12.24
CA VAL A 180 -17.55 16.13 -11.45
C VAL A 180 -17.13 17.03 -10.29
N ALA A 181 -17.16 16.49 -9.08
CA ALA A 181 -16.74 17.20 -7.87
C ALA A 181 -15.24 17.05 -7.63
N LEU A 182 -14.74 15.81 -7.78
CA LEU A 182 -13.37 15.44 -7.43
C LEU A 182 -12.95 14.20 -8.23
N VAL A 183 -11.66 14.11 -8.52
CA VAL A 183 -10.98 12.87 -8.91
C VAL A 183 -9.86 12.66 -7.91
N GLU A 184 -9.91 11.54 -7.20
CA GLU A 184 -8.91 11.20 -6.21
C GLU A 184 -8.50 9.73 -6.39
N TYR A 185 -7.20 9.48 -6.50
CA TYR A 185 -6.66 8.18 -6.91
C TYR A 185 -7.34 7.70 -8.21
N THR A 186 -8.04 6.59 -8.14
CA THR A 186 -8.78 5.98 -9.24
C THR A 186 -10.30 6.19 -9.15
N ASN A 187 -10.75 7.09 -8.28
CA ASN A 187 -12.17 7.37 -8.05
C ASN A 187 -12.58 8.73 -8.65
N VAL A 188 -13.70 8.73 -9.34
CA VAL A 188 -14.35 9.96 -9.83
C VAL A 188 -15.63 10.17 -9.04
N TYR A 189 -15.71 11.28 -8.36
CA TYR A 189 -16.85 11.66 -7.53
C TYR A 189 -17.70 12.69 -8.27
N LEU A 190 -18.99 12.42 -8.39
CA LEU A 190 -19.96 13.33 -8.98
C LEU A 190 -20.34 14.44 -7.99
N THR A 191 -20.74 15.59 -8.53
CA THR A 191 -21.44 16.58 -7.72
C THR A 191 -22.77 15.99 -7.22
N LYS A 192 -23.29 16.51 -6.11
CA LYS A 192 -24.59 16.07 -5.56
C LYS A 192 -25.73 16.11 -6.59
N ALA A 193 -25.74 17.16 -7.44
CA ALA A 193 -26.76 17.31 -8.49
C ALA A 193 -26.58 16.26 -9.61
N ALA A 194 -25.34 15.97 -10.02
CA ALA A 194 -25.05 14.98 -11.04
C ALA A 194 -25.34 13.56 -10.53
N ARG A 195 -24.99 13.24 -9.27
CA ARG A 195 -25.30 11.96 -8.63
C ARG A 195 -26.81 11.71 -8.59
N ALA A 196 -27.61 12.68 -8.17
CA ALA A 196 -29.07 12.56 -8.16
C ALA A 196 -29.68 12.33 -9.55
N ARG A 197 -29.02 12.78 -10.62
CA ARG A 197 -29.43 12.47 -12.01
C ARG A 197 -29.00 11.05 -12.39
N ALA A 198 -27.79 10.64 -12.06
CA ALA A 198 -27.28 9.29 -12.32
C ALA A 198 -28.09 8.21 -11.59
N GLU A 199 -28.60 8.49 -10.40
CA GLU A 199 -29.49 7.59 -9.67
C GLU A 199 -30.81 7.33 -10.41
N LYS A 200 -31.35 8.37 -11.09
CA LYS A 200 -32.60 8.27 -11.88
C LYS A 200 -32.38 7.64 -13.24
N ASP A 201 -31.27 7.98 -13.91
CA ASP A 201 -30.89 7.38 -15.19
C ASP A 201 -29.39 7.04 -15.17
N PRO A 202 -29.02 5.77 -15.03
CA PRO A 202 -27.62 5.32 -15.03
C PRO A 202 -26.84 5.70 -16.30
N ARG A 203 -27.51 5.92 -17.42
CA ARG A 203 -26.86 6.33 -18.67
C ARG A 203 -26.36 7.77 -18.64
N PHE A 204 -26.79 8.55 -17.63
CA PHE A 204 -26.34 9.93 -17.43
C PHE A 204 -24.81 10.07 -17.40
N ILE A 205 -24.09 9.10 -16.81
CA ILE A 205 -22.63 9.12 -16.70
C ILE A 205 -21.91 8.54 -17.92
N GLN A 206 -22.63 7.96 -18.89
CA GLN A 206 -22.02 7.28 -20.04
C GLN A 206 -21.04 8.15 -20.84
N PRO A 207 -21.31 9.45 -21.11
CA PRO A 207 -20.36 10.32 -21.81
C PRO A 207 -19.01 10.42 -21.11
N MET A 208 -18.99 10.49 -19.78
CA MET A 208 -17.77 10.49 -18.97
C MET A 208 -17.06 9.14 -19.06
N VAL A 209 -17.77 8.03 -18.87
CA VAL A 209 -17.20 6.67 -18.95
C VAL A 209 -16.53 6.47 -20.31
N ASP A 210 -17.19 6.85 -21.40
CA ASP A 210 -16.67 6.71 -22.76
C ASP A 210 -15.44 7.58 -23.01
N ALA A 211 -15.42 8.80 -22.47
CA ALA A 211 -14.29 9.72 -22.62
C ALA A 211 -13.06 9.25 -21.84
N VAL A 212 -13.25 8.89 -20.57
CA VAL A 212 -12.17 8.43 -19.70
C VAL A 212 -11.60 7.09 -20.18
N SER A 213 -12.45 6.16 -20.67
CA SER A 213 -12.00 4.87 -21.20
C SER A 213 -11.06 4.98 -22.42
N LYS A 214 -11.08 6.12 -23.12
CA LYS A 214 -10.21 6.37 -24.30
C LYS A 214 -8.88 7.02 -23.94
N MET A 215 -8.68 7.42 -22.69
CA MET A 215 -7.43 8.05 -22.26
C MET A 215 -6.29 7.04 -22.24
N SER A 216 -5.10 7.50 -22.57
CA SER A 216 -3.87 6.69 -22.45
C SER A 216 -3.71 6.24 -20.99
N GLY A 217 -3.28 4.98 -20.80
CA GLY A 217 -3.05 4.44 -19.46
C GLY A 217 -4.30 3.90 -18.77
N ILE A 218 -5.50 4.11 -19.30
CA ILE A 218 -6.74 3.54 -18.76
C ILE A 218 -6.97 2.15 -19.36
N GLN A 219 -7.20 1.17 -18.49
CA GLN A 219 -7.53 -0.21 -18.86
C GLN A 219 -9.04 -0.44 -18.87
N ARG A 220 -9.73 -0.01 -17.82
CA ARG A 220 -11.17 -0.18 -17.64
C ARG A 220 -11.75 0.99 -16.85
N VAL A 221 -13.04 1.22 -17.05
CA VAL A 221 -13.82 2.17 -16.25
C VAL A 221 -15.12 1.49 -15.85
N PHE A 222 -15.45 1.54 -14.56
CA PHE A 222 -16.67 0.96 -14.00
C PHE A 222 -17.55 2.05 -13.41
N SER A 223 -18.86 1.95 -13.62
CA SER A 223 -19.81 2.59 -12.71
C SER A 223 -19.80 1.87 -11.38
N SER A 224 -19.79 2.58 -10.27
CA SER A 224 -19.86 1.99 -8.94
C SER A 224 -21.21 1.32 -8.65
N ARG A 225 -22.24 1.70 -9.37
CA ARG A 225 -23.59 1.18 -9.15
C ARG A 225 -23.68 -0.32 -9.37
N GLY A 226 -24.05 -1.05 -8.32
CA GLY A 226 -24.17 -2.51 -8.32
C GLY A 226 -22.83 -3.24 -8.35
N LEU A 227 -21.71 -2.52 -8.17
CA LEU A 227 -20.38 -3.13 -8.16
C LEU A 227 -20.20 -4.04 -6.93
N GLU A 228 -20.82 -3.70 -5.81
CA GLU A 228 -20.81 -4.50 -4.57
C GLU A 228 -21.38 -5.92 -4.77
N THR A 229 -22.23 -6.13 -5.77
CA THR A 229 -22.78 -7.47 -6.08
C THR A 229 -21.86 -8.32 -6.96
N ARG A 230 -20.70 -7.81 -7.35
CA ARG A 230 -19.77 -8.44 -8.30
C ARG A 230 -18.47 -8.94 -7.64
N ARG A 231 -18.47 -9.11 -6.34
CA ARG A 231 -17.31 -9.62 -5.58
C ARG A 231 -16.87 -11.02 -5.98
N ASP A 232 -17.79 -11.83 -6.54
CA ASP A 232 -17.54 -13.18 -7.04
C ASP A 232 -17.34 -13.23 -8.58
N SER A 233 -17.12 -12.08 -9.23
CA SER A 233 -16.93 -12.04 -10.69
C SER A 233 -15.77 -12.91 -11.12
N ALA A 234 -15.96 -13.64 -12.22
CA ALA A 234 -14.89 -14.40 -12.88
C ALA A 234 -13.83 -13.50 -13.52
N ASP A 235 -14.20 -12.25 -13.85
CA ASP A 235 -13.26 -11.22 -14.31
C ASP A 235 -12.46 -10.68 -13.11
N PRO A 236 -11.13 -10.90 -13.05
CA PRO A 236 -10.32 -10.51 -11.90
C PRO A 236 -10.27 -8.99 -11.70
N ILE A 237 -10.38 -8.20 -12.76
CA ILE A 237 -10.38 -6.74 -12.68
C ILE A 237 -11.69 -6.24 -12.07
N GLU A 238 -12.81 -6.77 -12.54
CA GLU A 238 -14.13 -6.43 -12.01
C GLU A 238 -14.26 -6.87 -10.55
N ARG A 239 -13.77 -8.07 -10.22
CA ARG A 239 -13.74 -8.56 -8.84
C ARG A 239 -12.89 -7.67 -7.93
N ALA A 240 -11.68 -7.27 -8.36
CA ALA A 240 -10.82 -6.39 -7.59
C ALA A 240 -11.48 -5.02 -7.35
N ALA A 241 -12.08 -4.43 -8.40
CA ALA A 241 -12.83 -3.18 -8.26
C ALA A 241 -14.02 -3.31 -7.30
N ALA A 242 -14.74 -4.45 -7.35
CA ALA A 242 -15.88 -4.71 -6.47
C ALA A 242 -15.46 -4.93 -5.00
N MET A 243 -14.34 -5.60 -4.76
CA MET A 243 -13.80 -5.81 -3.42
C MET A 243 -13.27 -4.53 -2.78
N GLY A 244 -12.65 -3.64 -3.57
CA GLY A 244 -12.18 -2.34 -3.11
C GLY A 244 -13.26 -1.26 -3.03
N HIS A 245 -14.50 -1.56 -3.42
CA HIS A 245 -15.60 -0.59 -3.42
C HIS A 245 -16.37 -0.59 -2.10
N HIS A 246 -16.56 0.62 -1.54
CA HIS A 246 -17.48 0.87 -0.43
C HIS A 246 -18.56 1.87 -0.89
N PRO A 247 -19.86 1.56 -0.77
CA PRO A 247 -20.95 2.35 -1.35
C PRO A 247 -21.03 3.81 -0.89
N GLU A 248 -20.60 4.10 0.35
CA GLU A 248 -20.68 5.44 0.94
C GLU A 248 -19.40 6.26 0.77
N GLU A 249 -18.26 5.61 0.50
CA GLU A 249 -16.93 6.25 0.50
C GLU A 249 -16.29 6.29 -0.87
N SER A 250 -16.51 5.25 -1.69
CA SER A 250 -15.92 5.18 -3.03
C SER A 250 -16.58 6.13 -4.02
N GLY A 251 -15.86 6.45 -5.09
CA GLY A 251 -16.36 7.30 -6.18
C GLY A 251 -17.55 6.69 -6.93
N ASP A 252 -18.28 7.52 -7.64
CA ASP A 252 -19.39 7.08 -8.50
C ASP A 252 -18.90 6.34 -9.76
N VAL A 253 -17.63 6.57 -10.13
CA VAL A 253 -16.94 5.86 -11.21
C VAL A 253 -15.55 5.45 -10.76
N ILE A 254 -15.20 4.20 -11.02
CA ILE A 254 -13.89 3.61 -10.70
C ILE A 254 -13.09 3.49 -11.99
N VAL A 255 -11.87 4.02 -11.98
CA VAL A 255 -10.94 3.99 -13.09
C VAL A 255 -9.86 2.96 -12.79
N VAL A 256 -9.62 2.03 -13.71
CA VAL A 256 -8.59 1.00 -13.59
C VAL A 256 -7.46 1.30 -14.57
N LEU A 257 -6.25 1.44 -14.06
CA LEU A 257 -5.07 1.75 -14.86
C LEU A 257 -4.47 0.48 -15.49
N LYS A 258 -3.81 0.66 -16.64
CA LYS A 258 -3.01 -0.39 -17.26
C LYS A 258 -1.81 -0.78 -16.38
N PRO A 259 -1.21 -1.97 -16.61
CA PRO A 259 0.06 -2.31 -15.99
C PRO A 259 1.11 -1.21 -16.19
N ASN A 260 1.90 -0.92 -15.15
CA ASN A 260 2.96 0.10 -15.14
C ASN A 260 2.48 1.56 -15.33
N TRP A 261 1.17 1.80 -15.28
CA TRP A 261 0.61 3.15 -15.24
C TRP A 261 0.16 3.47 -13.81
N ILE A 262 0.50 4.67 -13.33
CA ILE A 262 0.20 5.12 -11.96
C ILE A 262 -0.59 6.43 -11.95
N GLY A 263 -1.32 6.66 -10.86
CA GLY A 263 -2.26 7.78 -10.71
C GLY A 263 -1.68 9.04 -10.03
N THR A 264 -0.35 9.23 -10.01
CA THR A 264 0.28 10.36 -9.33
C THR A 264 1.40 11.01 -10.15
N ASN A 265 1.64 12.30 -9.89
CA ASN A 265 2.81 13.04 -10.38
C ASN A 265 3.63 13.67 -9.23
N THR A 266 3.23 13.47 -7.98
CA THR A 266 3.87 14.07 -6.80
C THR A 266 4.91 13.15 -6.15
N SER A 267 4.82 11.84 -6.39
CA SER A 267 5.75 10.82 -5.90
C SER A 267 6.51 10.19 -7.07
N THR A 268 7.67 9.61 -6.79
CA THR A 268 8.43 8.84 -7.77
C THR A 268 7.62 7.67 -8.29
N THR A 269 7.02 6.92 -7.37
CA THR A 269 6.04 5.87 -7.68
C THR A 269 4.94 5.80 -6.62
N THR A 270 3.98 4.90 -6.83
CA THR A 270 2.87 4.65 -5.91
C THR A 270 2.32 3.24 -6.12
N HIS A 271 1.31 2.89 -5.36
CA HIS A 271 0.60 1.62 -5.31
C HIS A 271 -0.93 1.83 -5.43
N GLY A 272 -1.73 0.81 -5.12
CA GLY A 272 -3.20 0.88 -5.12
C GLY A 272 -3.83 0.38 -6.39
N SER A 273 -3.09 -0.36 -7.22
CA SER A 273 -3.62 -1.03 -8.39
C SER A 273 -4.00 -2.49 -8.09
N TRP A 274 -4.77 -3.10 -9.00
CA TRP A 274 -5.07 -4.52 -8.95
C TRP A 274 -3.94 -5.41 -9.48
N GLN A 275 -2.83 -4.81 -9.90
CA GLN A 275 -1.72 -5.51 -10.53
C GLN A 275 -0.97 -6.41 -9.54
N PRO A 276 -0.36 -7.52 -10.03
CA PRO A 276 0.36 -8.44 -9.16
C PRO A 276 1.48 -7.81 -8.33
N TYR A 277 2.15 -6.77 -8.84
CA TYR A 277 3.22 -6.09 -8.09
C TYR A 277 2.71 -5.29 -6.90
N ASP A 278 1.41 -4.93 -6.87
CA ASP A 278 0.77 -4.30 -5.71
C ASP A 278 0.08 -5.34 -4.80
N GLN A 279 -0.48 -6.40 -5.37
CA GLN A 279 -1.31 -7.37 -4.61
C GLN A 279 -0.54 -8.57 -4.06
N HIS A 280 0.61 -8.93 -4.66
CA HIS A 280 1.36 -10.10 -4.25
C HIS A 280 2.30 -9.77 -3.08
N VAL A 281 1.81 -9.90 -1.88
CA VAL A 281 2.50 -9.63 -0.62
C VAL A 281 2.75 -10.92 0.16
N PRO A 282 3.75 -10.96 1.08
CA PRO A 282 4.01 -12.12 1.91
C PRO A 282 2.90 -12.34 2.95
N VAL A 283 2.63 -13.61 3.29
CA VAL A 283 1.92 -14.00 4.50
C VAL A 283 2.81 -14.99 5.23
N VAL A 284 3.31 -14.59 6.39
CA VAL A 284 4.29 -15.35 7.18
C VAL A 284 3.77 -15.54 8.60
N PHE A 285 3.90 -16.75 9.12
CA PHE A 285 3.62 -17.06 10.52
C PHE A 285 4.85 -17.58 11.21
N LEU A 286 5.02 -17.20 12.48
CA LEU A 286 6.09 -17.65 13.35
C LEU A 286 5.51 -18.02 14.72
N GLY A 287 6.07 -19.08 15.33
CA GLY A 287 5.74 -19.54 16.69
C GLY A 287 5.31 -20.99 16.75
N ALA A 288 5.25 -21.54 17.97
CA ALA A 288 4.98 -22.97 18.22
C ALA A 288 3.67 -23.51 17.60
N PRO A 289 2.58 -22.72 17.46
CA PRO A 289 1.34 -23.22 16.84
C PRO A 289 1.46 -23.53 15.34
N PHE A 290 2.52 -23.08 14.67
CA PHE A 290 2.63 -23.18 13.22
C PHE A 290 3.62 -24.29 12.81
N LYS A 291 3.26 -24.97 11.73
CA LYS A 291 4.14 -25.93 11.05
C LYS A 291 5.14 -25.19 10.17
N ALA A 292 6.44 -25.42 10.37
CA ALA A 292 7.45 -24.91 9.46
C ALA A 292 7.24 -25.49 8.04
N GLY A 293 7.20 -24.61 7.04
CA GLY A 293 7.01 -25.02 5.64
C GLY A 293 6.67 -23.84 4.73
N ARG A 294 6.64 -24.12 3.43
CA ARG A 294 6.16 -23.21 2.40
C ARG A 294 4.87 -23.78 1.83
N TYR A 295 3.82 -22.98 1.87
CA TYR A 295 2.48 -23.36 1.44
C TYR A 295 2.16 -22.67 0.11
N THR A 296 1.57 -23.41 -0.83
CA THR A 296 1.21 -22.94 -2.18
C THR A 296 -0.29 -22.76 -2.37
N THR A 297 -1.08 -23.12 -1.37
CA THR A 297 -2.52 -22.81 -1.36
C THR A 297 -2.71 -21.30 -1.38
N PRO A 298 -3.60 -20.77 -2.22
CA PRO A 298 -3.88 -19.34 -2.24
C PRO A 298 -4.27 -18.81 -0.87
N ALA A 299 -3.63 -17.72 -0.47
CA ALA A 299 -3.86 -17.03 0.79
C ALA A 299 -3.97 -15.53 0.56
N SER A 300 -4.53 -14.81 1.50
CA SER A 300 -4.69 -13.37 1.52
C SER A 300 -4.20 -12.79 2.85
N PRO A 301 -3.73 -11.54 2.90
CA PRO A 301 -3.50 -10.85 4.17
C PRO A 301 -4.72 -10.85 5.11
N ALA A 302 -5.94 -10.88 4.55
CA ALA A 302 -7.18 -11.01 5.31
C ALA A 302 -7.27 -12.31 6.13
N ASP A 303 -6.50 -13.36 5.75
CA ASP A 303 -6.47 -14.64 6.45
C ASP A 303 -5.65 -14.59 7.76
N VAL A 304 -4.81 -13.57 7.95
CA VAL A 304 -3.93 -13.45 9.13
C VAL A 304 -4.75 -13.32 10.41
N ALA A 305 -5.69 -12.42 10.46
CA ALA A 305 -6.51 -12.18 11.65
C ALA A 305 -7.33 -13.42 12.07
N PRO A 306 -8.14 -14.07 11.19
CA PRO A 306 -8.90 -15.26 11.59
C PRO A 306 -7.98 -16.45 11.93
N THR A 307 -6.80 -16.56 11.31
CA THR A 307 -5.83 -17.61 11.66
C THR A 307 -5.29 -17.41 13.07
N LEU A 308 -4.85 -16.20 13.44
CA LEU A 308 -4.41 -15.87 14.79
C LEU A 308 -5.55 -16.02 15.82
N ALA A 309 -6.75 -15.56 15.51
CA ALA A 309 -7.93 -15.69 16.37
C ALA A 309 -8.25 -17.16 16.68
N SER A 310 -8.06 -18.07 15.71
CA SER A 310 -8.30 -19.50 15.89
C SER A 310 -7.40 -20.12 16.95
N LEU A 311 -6.18 -19.60 17.16
CA LEU A 311 -5.25 -20.09 18.20
C LEU A 311 -5.80 -19.90 19.61
N ILE A 312 -6.64 -18.90 19.81
CA ILE A 312 -7.29 -18.60 21.09
C ILE A 312 -8.77 -19.01 21.11
N LYS A 313 -9.18 -19.86 20.14
CA LYS A 313 -10.55 -20.36 19.99
C LYS A 313 -11.59 -19.25 19.78
N MET A 314 -11.19 -18.11 19.24
CA MET A 314 -12.07 -17.02 18.85
C MET A 314 -12.53 -17.23 17.40
N SER A 315 -13.83 -17.10 17.15
CA SER A 315 -14.41 -17.11 15.82
C SER A 315 -14.53 -15.69 15.28
N MET A 316 -14.25 -15.51 13.99
CA MET A 316 -14.42 -14.24 13.27
C MET A 316 -15.33 -14.44 12.05
N PRO A 317 -16.67 -14.68 12.25
CA PRO A 317 -17.57 -15.06 11.17
C PRO A 317 -17.78 -13.96 10.12
N GLU A 318 -17.55 -12.69 10.47
CA GLU A 318 -17.66 -11.54 9.57
C GLU A 318 -16.36 -11.20 8.83
N ALA A 319 -15.28 -11.98 9.06
CA ALA A 319 -14.03 -11.76 8.36
C ALA A 319 -14.11 -12.26 6.91
N ASP A 320 -13.61 -11.48 5.96
CA ASP A 320 -13.49 -11.90 4.56
C ASP A 320 -12.41 -13.00 4.36
N GLY A 321 -11.47 -13.11 5.30
CA GLY A 321 -10.43 -14.13 5.31
C GLY A 321 -10.86 -15.45 5.94
N ARG A 322 -10.06 -16.50 5.70
CA ARG A 322 -10.26 -17.83 6.27
C ARG A 322 -9.14 -18.20 7.25
N VAL A 323 -9.37 -19.21 8.06
CA VAL A 323 -8.29 -19.82 8.85
C VAL A 323 -7.40 -20.67 7.95
N LEU A 324 -6.10 -20.40 7.95
CA LEU A 324 -5.09 -21.15 7.19
C LEU A 324 -4.71 -22.45 7.95
N THR A 325 -5.66 -23.38 8.04
CA THR A 325 -5.53 -24.61 8.83
C THR A 325 -4.37 -25.49 8.39
N GLU A 326 -3.96 -25.40 7.13
CA GLU A 326 -2.79 -26.09 6.58
C GLU A 326 -1.46 -25.70 7.24
N SER A 327 -1.38 -24.47 7.77
CA SER A 327 -0.20 -23.93 8.46
C SER A 327 -0.16 -24.29 9.95
N LEU A 328 -1.25 -24.76 10.54
CA LEU A 328 -1.36 -25.02 11.97
C LEU A 328 -0.83 -26.41 12.35
N GLN A 329 -0.18 -26.51 13.50
CA GLN A 329 0.10 -27.80 14.13
C GLN A 329 -1.22 -28.42 14.61
N ARG A 330 -1.37 -29.74 14.42
CA ARG A 330 -2.54 -30.50 14.89
C ARG A 330 -2.36 -30.93 16.34
#